data_659255d51091e894778c3e5127a3510a
#
_entry.id   659255d51091e894778c3e5127a3510a
#
_cell.length_a   1.000
_cell.length_b   1.000
_cell.length_c   1.000
_cell.angle_alpha   90.00
_cell.angle_beta   90.00
_cell.angle_gamma   90.00
#
_symmetry.space_group_name_H-M   'P 1'
#
loop_
_entity.id
_entity.type
_entity.pdbx_description
1 polymer ?
#
loop_
_entity_poly.entity_id
_entity_poly.type
_entity_poly.pdbx_seq_one_letter_code
_entity_poly.pdbx_strand_id
1 'polypeptide(L)'
;MIDLGLTGRVALVTGAVVGIGRAVARWLARAGCDVAVVDRDEDGVPDVVEDVRAEGRQALGRAADLREDGTADAVVADTIAALGRLDVAVNNVGSLAGLGPAPFLDQDAAYVHEVVSQNLLLTAACCRAEADALVTAGHGGVIVNVSSGESTRPALGLAAYGAAKAAINHLTQTLAVELGPSGVRVVAVAPGTTLTPTVRAALSDDYVTALVESIPLGRMNEPDDLARLVVALASDLGRGVTGQLVLSDNGAHLARNRPRPEYA
;
A
#
# COMPACT_ATOMS: atom_id res chain seq x y z
N MET A 1 -12.59 6.84 -25.17
CA MET A 1 -11.73 6.74 -23.96
C MET A 1 -12.63 6.21 -22.85
N ILE A 2 -12.16 5.25 -22.07
CA ILE A 2 -12.93 4.73 -20.91
C ILE A 2 -12.82 5.78 -19.80
N ASP A 3 -13.96 6.22 -19.27
CA ASP A 3 -13.98 7.05 -18.06
C ASP A 3 -13.74 6.15 -16.84
N LEU A 4 -12.75 6.50 -16.02
CA LEU A 4 -12.41 5.79 -14.80
C LEU A 4 -13.26 6.24 -13.59
N GLY A 5 -14.02 7.32 -13.71
CA GLY A 5 -14.78 7.91 -12.61
C GLY A 5 -13.91 8.52 -11.50
N LEU A 6 -12.64 8.82 -11.80
CA LEU A 6 -11.67 9.34 -10.83
C LEU A 6 -11.42 10.85 -10.95
N THR A 7 -11.86 11.48 -12.03
CA THR A 7 -11.66 12.92 -12.25
C THR A 7 -12.36 13.74 -11.15
N GLY A 8 -11.58 14.60 -10.45
CA GLY A 8 -12.08 15.45 -9.36
C GLY A 8 -12.34 14.71 -8.04
N ARG A 9 -11.97 13.44 -7.94
CA ARG A 9 -11.90 12.72 -6.68
C ARG A 9 -10.64 13.05 -5.91
N VAL A 10 -10.66 12.82 -4.60
CA VAL A 10 -9.51 13.04 -3.72
C VAL A 10 -8.99 11.71 -3.22
N ALA A 11 -7.69 11.49 -3.39
CA ALA A 11 -6.98 10.33 -2.90
C ALA A 11 -6.01 10.69 -1.78
N LEU A 12 -5.94 9.87 -0.74
CA LEU A 12 -4.93 9.89 0.30
C LEU A 12 -3.99 8.70 0.10
N VAL A 13 -2.67 8.95 0.04
CA VAL A 13 -1.66 7.90 -0.13
C VAL A 13 -0.64 7.99 0.98
N THR A 14 -0.49 6.90 1.75
CA THR A 14 0.50 6.81 2.85
C THR A 14 1.79 6.13 2.39
N GLY A 15 2.95 6.53 2.97
CA GLY A 15 4.26 6.03 2.53
C GLY A 15 4.56 6.43 1.09
N ALA A 16 4.26 7.67 0.73
CA ALA A 16 4.18 8.13 -0.64
C ALA A 16 5.49 8.69 -1.23
N VAL A 17 6.56 8.83 -0.44
CA VAL A 17 7.80 9.48 -0.91
C VAL A 17 8.59 8.59 -1.87
N VAL A 18 8.57 7.27 -1.68
CA VAL A 18 9.40 6.36 -2.50
C VAL A 18 8.61 5.15 -3.00
N GLY A 19 9.16 4.48 -4.00
CA GLY A 19 8.72 3.17 -4.47
C GLY A 19 7.26 3.11 -4.89
N ILE A 20 6.51 2.15 -4.33
CA ILE A 20 5.11 1.88 -4.68
C ILE A 20 4.23 3.09 -4.36
N GLY A 21 4.36 3.69 -3.18
CA GLY A 21 3.53 4.83 -2.78
C GLY A 21 3.67 6.03 -3.71
N ARG A 22 4.90 6.38 -4.11
CA ARG A 22 5.17 7.46 -5.08
C ARG A 22 4.55 7.16 -6.43
N ALA A 23 4.69 5.93 -6.92
CA ALA A 23 4.07 5.51 -8.16
C ALA A 23 2.54 5.60 -8.08
N VAL A 24 1.93 5.13 -6.97
CA VAL A 24 0.48 5.20 -6.74
C VAL A 24 -0.01 6.65 -6.75
N ALA A 25 0.66 7.56 -6.04
CA ALA A 25 0.29 8.98 -6.02
C ALA A 25 0.28 9.59 -7.43
N ARG A 26 1.33 9.34 -8.23
CA ARG A 26 1.43 9.80 -9.61
C ARG A 26 0.36 9.20 -10.52
N TRP A 27 0.09 7.89 -10.41
CA TRP A 27 -0.90 7.24 -11.25
C TRP A 27 -2.34 7.67 -10.90
N LEU A 28 -2.65 7.91 -9.62
CA LEU A 28 -3.94 8.49 -9.21
C LEU A 28 -4.09 9.93 -9.74
N ALA A 29 -3.03 10.73 -9.70
CA ALA A 29 -3.03 12.07 -10.29
C ALA A 29 -3.29 12.02 -11.80
N ARG A 30 -2.60 11.15 -12.56
CA ARG A 30 -2.85 10.91 -14.00
C ARG A 30 -4.27 10.46 -14.29
N ALA A 31 -4.87 9.70 -13.37
CA ALA A 31 -6.26 9.25 -13.49
C ALA A 31 -7.27 10.36 -13.13
N GLY A 32 -6.82 11.54 -12.70
CA GLY A 32 -7.66 12.71 -12.44
C GLY A 32 -7.96 13.01 -10.98
N CYS A 33 -7.34 12.31 -10.02
CA CYS A 33 -7.48 12.60 -8.60
C CYS A 33 -6.62 13.79 -8.17
N ASP A 34 -7.13 14.58 -7.23
CA ASP A 34 -6.30 15.39 -6.35
C ASP A 34 -5.73 14.49 -5.26
N VAL A 35 -4.49 14.71 -4.80
CA VAL A 35 -3.78 13.71 -3.97
C VAL A 35 -3.20 14.33 -2.71
N ALA A 36 -3.54 13.75 -1.56
CA ALA A 36 -2.81 13.96 -0.32
C ALA A 36 -1.67 12.95 -0.21
N VAL A 37 -0.45 13.45 -0.12
CA VAL A 37 0.80 12.72 -0.02
C VAL A 37 1.25 12.71 1.43
N VAL A 38 1.34 11.55 2.05
CA VAL A 38 1.71 11.40 3.46
C VAL A 38 2.91 10.50 3.61
N ASP A 39 3.94 10.97 4.27
CA ASP A 39 5.12 10.19 4.62
C ASP A 39 5.77 10.78 5.88
N ARG A 40 6.60 10.01 6.57
CA ARG A 40 7.43 10.51 7.67
C ARG A 40 8.68 11.25 7.19
N ASP A 41 9.08 11.03 5.93
CA ASP A 41 10.20 11.70 5.28
C ASP A 41 9.78 13.11 4.84
N GLU A 42 10.02 14.09 5.71
CA GLU A 42 9.68 15.49 5.49
C GLU A 42 10.37 16.07 4.25
N ASP A 43 11.61 15.68 4.00
CA ASP A 43 12.41 16.20 2.89
C ASP A 43 11.93 15.68 1.53
N GLY A 44 11.39 14.46 1.50
CA GLY A 44 10.91 13.83 0.26
C GLY A 44 9.47 14.19 -0.13
N VAL A 45 8.63 14.64 0.82
CA VAL A 45 7.23 14.99 0.57
C VAL A 45 7.06 16.06 -0.52
N PRO A 46 7.84 17.18 -0.54
CA PRO A 46 7.71 18.22 -1.56
C PRO A 46 7.89 17.70 -3.00
N ASP A 47 8.82 16.78 -3.23
CA ASP A 47 9.07 16.23 -4.56
C ASP A 47 7.85 15.48 -5.12
N VAL A 48 7.15 14.74 -4.26
CA VAL A 48 5.96 14.00 -4.68
C VAL A 48 4.76 14.93 -4.88
N VAL A 49 4.67 15.99 -4.09
CA VAL A 49 3.69 17.06 -4.30
C VAL A 49 3.89 17.69 -5.70
N GLU A 50 5.12 17.97 -6.09
CA GLU A 50 5.42 18.49 -7.44
C GLU A 50 5.13 17.44 -8.53
N ASP A 51 5.40 16.15 -8.30
CA ASP A 51 5.01 15.08 -9.24
C ASP A 51 3.48 15.10 -9.50
N VAL A 52 2.66 15.26 -8.46
CA VAL A 52 1.19 15.33 -8.58
C VAL A 52 0.77 16.61 -9.32
N ARG A 53 1.36 17.75 -9.01
CA ARG A 53 1.08 19.04 -9.65
C ARG A 53 1.47 19.05 -11.13
N ALA A 54 2.54 18.36 -11.49
CA ALA A 54 2.96 18.19 -12.90
C ALA A 54 1.92 17.45 -13.74
N GLU A 55 1.07 16.62 -13.12
CA GLU A 55 -0.08 15.99 -13.79
C GLU A 55 -1.34 16.89 -13.81
N GLY A 56 -1.21 18.17 -13.42
CA GLY A 56 -2.30 19.17 -13.43
C GLY A 56 -3.30 19.00 -12.29
N ARG A 57 -2.92 18.36 -11.18
CA ARG A 57 -3.81 18.09 -10.04
C ARG A 57 -3.40 18.88 -8.80
N GLN A 58 -4.36 19.07 -7.87
CA GLN A 58 -4.05 19.63 -6.56
C GLN A 58 -3.35 18.59 -5.69
N ALA A 59 -2.44 19.05 -4.83
CA ALA A 59 -1.72 18.19 -3.92
C ALA A 59 -1.59 18.82 -2.53
N LEU A 60 -1.83 18.01 -1.50
CA LEU A 60 -1.46 18.27 -0.11
C LEU A 60 -0.25 17.42 0.24
N GLY A 61 0.82 18.01 0.76
CA GLY A 61 1.94 17.30 1.37
C GLY A 61 1.83 17.33 2.89
N ARG A 62 1.96 16.18 3.54
CA ARG A 62 1.94 16.05 5.00
C ARG A 62 3.07 15.16 5.50
N ALA A 63 4.07 15.73 6.17
CA ALA A 63 5.05 14.96 6.92
C ALA A 63 4.43 14.49 8.24
N ALA A 64 4.35 13.16 8.46
CA ALA A 64 3.73 12.59 9.64
C ALA A 64 4.18 11.14 9.89
N ASP A 65 4.46 10.79 11.14
CA ASP A 65 4.60 9.40 11.57
C ASP A 65 3.22 8.83 11.98
N LEU A 66 2.66 8.00 11.14
CA LEU A 66 1.34 7.40 11.35
C LEU A 66 1.29 6.36 12.49
N ARG A 67 2.41 6.10 13.16
CA ARG A 67 2.45 5.26 14.39
C ARG A 67 2.11 6.07 15.64
N GLU A 68 2.14 7.40 15.56
CA GLU A 68 1.76 8.27 16.66
C GLU A 68 0.23 8.32 16.80
N ASP A 69 -0.24 8.26 18.04
CA ASP A 69 -1.67 8.27 18.35
C ASP A 69 -2.36 9.54 17.81
N GLY A 70 -3.50 9.36 17.16
CA GLY A 70 -4.29 10.45 16.59
C GLY A 70 -3.79 11.01 15.26
N THR A 71 -2.58 10.62 14.81
CA THR A 71 -2.01 11.14 13.56
C THR A 71 -2.81 10.73 12.35
N ALA A 72 -3.35 9.51 12.30
CA ALA A 72 -4.20 9.06 11.19
C ALA A 72 -5.48 9.93 11.07
N ASP A 73 -6.12 10.25 12.20
CA ASP A 73 -7.30 11.13 12.22
C ASP A 73 -6.96 12.53 11.75
N ALA A 74 -5.84 13.09 12.22
CA ALA A 74 -5.36 14.41 11.82
C ALA A 74 -5.07 14.49 10.32
N VAL A 75 -4.41 13.48 9.75
CA VAL A 75 -4.08 13.40 8.33
C VAL A 75 -5.35 13.36 7.46
N VAL A 76 -6.36 12.58 7.84
CA VAL A 76 -7.64 12.52 7.14
C VAL A 76 -8.36 13.86 7.22
N ALA A 77 -8.39 14.49 8.40
CA ALA A 77 -8.99 15.81 8.59
C ALA A 77 -8.29 16.89 7.74
N ASP A 78 -6.94 16.93 7.75
CA ASP A 78 -6.14 17.85 6.95
C ASP A 78 -6.42 17.64 5.44
N THR A 79 -6.55 16.39 4.99
CA THR A 79 -6.87 16.04 3.60
C THR A 79 -8.22 16.65 3.20
N ILE A 80 -9.25 16.44 4.01
CA ILE A 80 -10.59 16.97 3.75
C ILE A 80 -10.60 18.50 3.81
N ALA A 81 -9.90 19.09 4.78
CA ALA A 81 -9.83 20.54 4.90
C ALA A 81 -9.15 21.22 3.70
N ALA A 82 -8.07 20.60 3.17
CA ALA A 82 -7.30 21.16 2.07
C ALA A 82 -7.88 20.85 0.68
N LEU A 83 -8.42 19.65 0.46
CA LEU A 83 -8.86 19.18 -0.84
C LEU A 83 -10.39 18.99 -0.94
N GLY A 84 -11.12 19.25 0.15
CA GLY A 84 -12.59 19.30 0.18
C GLY A 84 -13.31 17.97 0.42
N ARG A 85 -12.66 16.82 0.24
CA ARG A 85 -13.29 15.50 0.41
C ARG A 85 -12.23 14.39 0.55
N LEU A 86 -12.68 13.16 0.80
CA LEU A 86 -11.91 11.93 0.64
C LEU A 86 -12.76 10.94 -0.15
N ASP A 87 -12.19 10.27 -1.16
CA ASP A 87 -12.85 9.23 -1.97
C ASP A 87 -12.05 7.93 -2.03
N VAL A 88 -10.72 8.06 -2.05
CA VAL A 88 -9.80 6.94 -2.19
C VAL A 88 -8.75 7.03 -1.09
N ALA A 89 -8.56 5.98 -0.32
CA ALA A 89 -7.46 5.86 0.62
C ALA A 89 -6.56 4.70 0.23
N VAL A 90 -5.24 4.92 0.25
CA VAL A 90 -4.26 3.87 -0.07
C VAL A 90 -3.27 3.74 1.08
N ASN A 91 -3.44 2.67 1.85
CA ASN A 91 -2.58 2.31 2.97
C ASN A 91 -1.37 1.52 2.47
N ASN A 92 -0.30 2.24 2.09
CA ASN A 92 0.89 1.64 1.51
C ASN A 92 2.04 1.52 2.52
N VAL A 93 2.04 2.24 3.64
CA VAL A 93 3.09 2.11 4.67
C VAL A 93 3.21 0.67 5.15
N GLY A 94 4.43 0.16 5.18
CA GLY A 94 4.72 -1.16 5.71
C GLY A 94 6.14 -1.63 5.36
N SER A 95 6.82 -2.20 6.35
CA SER A 95 8.19 -2.69 6.19
C SER A 95 8.57 -3.61 7.35
N LEU A 96 9.83 -4.05 7.38
CA LEU A 96 10.45 -4.72 8.53
C LEU A 96 10.88 -3.75 9.65
N ALA A 97 10.37 -2.53 9.67
CA ALA A 97 10.69 -1.50 10.67
C ALA A 97 12.21 -1.19 10.80
N GLY A 98 12.99 -1.40 9.74
CA GLY A 98 14.44 -1.22 9.76
C GLY A 98 15.23 -2.37 10.37
N LEU A 99 14.56 -3.41 10.87
CA LEU A 99 15.22 -4.55 11.56
C LEU A 99 15.80 -5.59 10.60
N GLY A 100 15.35 -5.61 9.36
CA GLY A 100 15.74 -6.62 8.37
C GLY A 100 15.10 -7.99 8.61
N PRO A 101 15.25 -8.94 7.67
CA PRO A 101 14.80 -10.31 7.85
C PRO A 101 15.71 -11.06 8.85
N ALA A 102 15.10 -11.94 9.67
CA ALA A 102 15.82 -12.72 10.69
C ALA A 102 15.20 -14.12 10.83
N PRO A 103 15.98 -15.17 11.17
CA PRO A 103 15.43 -16.47 11.54
C PRO A 103 14.39 -16.34 12.65
N PHE A 104 13.37 -17.18 12.65
CA PHE A 104 12.27 -17.07 13.62
C PHE A 104 12.73 -17.11 15.08
N LEU A 105 13.75 -17.88 15.39
CA LEU A 105 14.31 -17.98 16.75
C LEU A 105 14.99 -16.68 17.22
N ASP A 106 15.35 -15.81 16.30
CA ASP A 106 15.97 -14.51 16.57
C ASP A 106 14.94 -13.36 16.57
N GLN A 107 13.68 -13.66 16.19
CA GLN A 107 12.57 -12.71 16.25
C GLN A 107 11.98 -12.71 17.67
N ASP A 108 12.59 -11.98 18.57
CA ASP A 108 12.09 -11.82 19.95
C ASP A 108 10.78 -11.01 20.02
N ALA A 109 10.25 -10.82 21.21
CA ALA A 109 8.99 -10.11 21.42
C ALA A 109 9.06 -8.64 20.94
N ALA A 110 10.21 -7.98 21.08
CA ALA A 110 10.40 -6.60 20.65
C ALA A 110 10.40 -6.52 19.10
N TYR A 111 11.12 -7.42 18.43
CA TYR A 111 11.11 -7.54 16.98
C TYR A 111 9.68 -7.73 16.44
N VAL A 112 8.96 -8.70 17.01
CA VAL A 112 7.57 -8.98 16.59
C VAL A 112 6.68 -7.76 16.79
N HIS A 113 6.78 -7.10 17.95
CA HIS A 113 6.00 -5.90 18.27
C HIS A 113 6.24 -4.78 17.24
N GLU A 114 7.50 -4.46 16.96
CA GLU A 114 7.86 -3.40 15.99
C GLU A 114 7.33 -3.69 14.59
N VAL A 115 7.50 -4.94 14.10
CA VAL A 115 7.00 -5.33 12.77
C VAL A 115 5.48 -5.30 12.71
N VAL A 116 4.78 -5.78 13.74
CA VAL A 116 3.31 -5.74 13.80
C VAL A 116 2.80 -4.30 13.89
N SER A 117 3.44 -3.44 14.69
CA SER A 117 3.10 -2.03 14.81
C SER A 117 3.26 -1.29 13.48
N GLN A 118 4.39 -1.48 12.81
CA GLN A 118 4.70 -0.83 11.52
C GLN A 118 3.78 -1.28 10.37
N ASN A 119 3.13 -2.42 10.47
CA ASN A 119 2.28 -2.96 9.41
C ASN A 119 0.80 -3.00 9.82
N LEU A 120 0.43 -3.87 10.76
CA LEU A 120 -0.97 -4.12 11.10
C LEU A 120 -1.60 -2.97 11.88
N LEU A 121 -0.97 -2.54 12.99
CA LEU A 121 -1.58 -1.54 13.86
C LEU A 121 -1.71 -0.18 13.16
N LEU A 122 -0.67 0.22 12.42
CA LEU A 122 -0.68 1.43 11.60
C LEU A 122 -1.80 1.36 10.54
N THR A 123 -1.87 0.27 9.77
CA THR A 123 -2.93 0.10 8.75
C THR A 123 -4.32 0.13 9.37
N ALA A 124 -4.51 -0.50 10.54
CA ALA A 124 -5.79 -0.50 11.23
C ALA A 124 -6.20 0.91 11.70
N ALA A 125 -5.25 1.70 12.22
CA ALA A 125 -5.49 3.08 12.61
C ALA A 125 -5.90 3.95 11.42
N CYS A 126 -5.18 3.84 10.29
CA CYS A 126 -5.53 4.54 9.05
C CYS A 126 -6.93 4.13 8.55
N CYS A 127 -7.18 2.82 8.42
CA CYS A 127 -8.50 2.32 8.00
C CYS A 127 -9.65 2.84 8.87
N ARG A 128 -9.45 2.96 10.21
CA ARG A 128 -10.47 3.49 11.11
C ARG A 128 -10.79 4.95 10.81
N ALA A 129 -9.76 5.80 10.69
CA ALA A 129 -9.94 7.23 10.40
C ALA A 129 -10.57 7.45 9.01
N GLU A 130 -10.11 6.72 8.01
CA GLU A 130 -10.61 6.76 6.64
C GLU A 130 -12.06 6.28 6.54
N ALA A 131 -12.38 5.17 7.20
CA ALA A 131 -13.74 4.62 7.23
C ALA A 131 -14.73 5.59 7.89
N ASP A 132 -14.37 6.18 9.03
CA ASP A 132 -15.19 7.17 9.69
C ASP A 132 -15.51 8.36 8.77
N ALA A 133 -14.49 8.90 8.10
CA ALA A 133 -14.66 9.99 7.16
C ALA A 133 -15.54 9.63 5.96
N LEU A 134 -15.31 8.46 5.34
CA LEU A 134 -16.06 7.99 4.17
C LEU A 134 -17.52 7.69 4.50
N VAL A 135 -17.78 7.06 5.66
CA VAL A 135 -19.15 6.76 6.13
C VAL A 135 -19.88 8.04 6.48
N THR A 136 -19.23 8.97 7.18
CA THR A 136 -19.81 10.27 7.55
C THR A 136 -20.14 11.11 6.32
N ALA A 137 -19.28 11.09 5.29
CA ALA A 137 -19.53 11.80 4.03
C ALA A 137 -20.71 11.24 3.23
N GLY A 138 -21.05 9.95 3.37
CA GLY A 138 -22.25 9.34 2.80
C GLY A 138 -22.26 9.16 1.28
N HIS A 139 -21.13 9.38 0.60
CA HIS A 139 -21.02 9.24 -0.87
C HIS A 139 -20.27 7.98 -1.30
N GLY A 140 -19.97 7.07 -0.36
CA GLY A 140 -19.17 5.89 -0.59
C GLY A 140 -17.67 6.22 -0.76
N GLY A 141 -16.91 5.24 -1.23
CA GLY A 141 -15.47 5.40 -1.45
C GLY A 141 -14.75 4.07 -1.51
N VAL A 142 -13.41 4.11 -1.48
CA VAL A 142 -12.61 2.89 -1.47
C VAL A 142 -11.35 3.04 -0.62
N ILE A 143 -11.08 2.01 0.18
CA ILE A 143 -9.83 1.83 0.92
C ILE A 143 -9.06 0.70 0.25
N VAL A 144 -7.82 0.95 -0.15
CA VAL A 144 -6.91 -0.02 -0.74
C VAL A 144 -5.74 -0.26 0.21
N ASN A 145 -5.66 -1.47 0.78
CA ASN A 145 -4.59 -1.87 1.68
C ASN A 145 -3.47 -2.57 0.90
N VAL A 146 -2.25 -2.08 1.00
CA VAL A 146 -1.09 -2.76 0.42
C VAL A 146 -0.61 -3.86 1.38
N SER A 147 -0.94 -5.09 1.03
CA SER A 147 -0.50 -6.30 1.69
C SER A 147 0.87 -6.75 1.15
N SER A 148 1.10 -8.03 0.98
CA SER A 148 2.31 -8.63 0.40
C SER A 148 2.02 -10.02 -0.12
N GLY A 149 2.78 -10.49 -1.11
CA GLY A 149 2.82 -11.89 -1.50
C GLY A 149 3.15 -12.83 -0.33
N GLU A 150 3.92 -12.33 0.64
CA GLU A 150 4.28 -13.07 1.86
C GLU A 150 3.10 -13.30 2.81
N SER A 151 1.97 -12.65 2.60
CA SER A 151 0.72 -12.90 3.32
C SER A 151 0.03 -14.21 2.92
N THR A 152 0.37 -14.76 1.77
CA THR A 152 -0.21 -15.99 1.21
C THR A 152 0.82 -17.10 1.02
N ARG A 153 2.11 -16.76 0.98
CA ARG A 153 3.21 -17.68 0.74
C ARG A 153 4.34 -17.39 1.73
N PRO A 154 4.73 -18.38 2.56
CA PRO A 154 5.78 -18.17 3.55
C PRO A 154 7.13 -17.91 2.90
N ALA A 155 7.93 -17.04 3.51
CA ALA A 155 9.31 -16.79 3.16
C ALA A 155 10.21 -16.86 4.40
N LEU A 156 11.44 -17.31 4.20
CA LEU A 156 12.44 -17.39 5.26
C LEU A 156 12.73 -15.99 5.83
N GLY A 157 12.87 -15.90 7.14
CA GLY A 157 13.18 -14.66 7.83
C GLY A 157 12.04 -13.65 7.96
N LEU A 158 10.84 -13.94 7.44
CA LEU A 158 9.71 -13.01 7.37
C LEU A 158 8.49 -13.44 8.18
N ALA A 159 8.65 -14.23 9.24
CA ALA A 159 7.52 -14.78 10.00
C ALA A 159 6.59 -13.69 10.56
N ALA A 160 7.11 -12.72 11.30
CA ALA A 160 6.31 -11.63 11.87
C ALA A 160 5.68 -10.74 10.77
N TYR A 161 6.45 -10.45 9.71
CA TYR A 161 5.98 -9.63 8.59
C TYR A 161 4.85 -10.32 7.82
N GLY A 162 5.05 -11.59 7.43
CA GLY A 162 4.02 -12.37 6.72
C GLY A 162 2.74 -12.51 7.53
N ALA A 163 2.86 -12.75 8.85
CA ALA A 163 1.71 -12.80 9.76
C ALA A 163 0.96 -11.46 9.84
N ALA A 164 1.68 -10.33 9.96
CA ALA A 164 1.08 -9.01 9.98
C ALA A 164 0.36 -8.69 8.66
N LYS A 165 0.96 -9.03 7.52
CA LYS A 165 0.35 -8.83 6.20
C LYS A 165 -0.85 -9.77 5.96
N ALA A 166 -0.83 -10.99 6.47
CA ALA A 166 -1.99 -11.89 6.45
C ALA A 166 -3.15 -11.34 7.32
N ALA A 167 -2.84 -10.75 8.47
CA ALA A 167 -3.82 -10.08 9.31
C ALA A 167 -4.49 -8.88 8.60
N ILE A 168 -3.74 -8.10 7.79
CA ILE A 168 -4.30 -7.02 6.95
C ILE A 168 -5.30 -7.58 5.93
N ASN A 169 -5.06 -8.78 5.36
CA ASN A 169 -6.01 -9.40 4.45
C ASN A 169 -7.33 -9.72 5.15
N HIS A 170 -7.27 -10.27 6.37
CA HIS A 170 -8.47 -10.56 7.15
C HIS A 170 -9.18 -9.27 7.59
N LEU A 171 -8.45 -8.26 8.04
CA LEU A 171 -8.99 -6.94 8.35
C LEU A 171 -9.74 -6.35 7.15
N THR A 172 -9.16 -6.43 5.94
CA THR A 172 -9.78 -5.99 4.68
C THR A 172 -11.12 -6.69 4.44
N GLN A 173 -11.21 -8.01 4.67
CA GLN A 173 -12.45 -8.77 4.51
C GLN A 173 -13.54 -8.34 5.51
N THR A 174 -13.17 -8.17 6.77
CA THR A 174 -14.10 -7.73 7.82
C THR A 174 -14.64 -6.34 7.51
N LEU A 175 -13.76 -5.38 7.20
CA LEU A 175 -14.15 -4.02 6.87
C LEU A 175 -15.02 -3.95 5.60
N ALA A 176 -14.77 -4.80 4.61
CA ALA A 176 -15.61 -4.86 3.41
C ALA A 176 -17.06 -5.26 3.72
N VAL A 177 -17.27 -6.15 4.70
CA VAL A 177 -18.61 -6.55 5.16
C VAL A 177 -19.27 -5.44 5.97
N GLU A 178 -18.53 -4.83 6.90
CA GLU A 178 -19.06 -3.80 7.80
C GLU A 178 -19.38 -2.48 7.08
N LEU A 179 -18.52 -2.07 6.13
CA LEU A 179 -18.63 -0.78 5.46
C LEU A 179 -19.41 -0.84 4.13
N GLY A 180 -19.62 -2.03 3.60
CA GLY A 180 -20.37 -2.26 2.36
C GLY A 180 -21.76 -1.59 2.34
N PRO A 181 -22.58 -1.67 3.40
CA PRO A 181 -23.88 -0.97 3.47
C PRO A 181 -23.78 0.55 3.31
N SER A 182 -22.64 1.15 3.64
CA SER A 182 -22.37 2.58 3.45
C SER A 182 -21.76 2.91 2.08
N GLY A 183 -21.66 1.94 1.17
CA GLY A 183 -21.09 2.14 -0.16
C GLY A 183 -19.55 2.24 -0.17
N VAL A 184 -18.87 1.90 0.93
CA VAL A 184 -17.42 1.89 1.02
C VAL A 184 -16.88 0.51 0.68
N ARG A 185 -16.00 0.44 -0.31
CA ARG A 185 -15.27 -0.79 -0.67
C ARG A 185 -13.93 -0.85 0.06
N VAL A 186 -13.52 -2.04 0.47
CA VAL A 186 -12.20 -2.26 1.03
C VAL A 186 -11.54 -3.43 0.31
N VAL A 187 -10.36 -3.21 -0.27
CA VAL A 187 -9.64 -4.22 -1.06
C VAL A 187 -8.19 -4.28 -0.62
N ALA A 188 -7.56 -5.44 -0.76
CA ALA A 188 -6.14 -5.59 -0.55
C ALA A 188 -5.43 -5.88 -1.88
N VAL A 189 -4.26 -5.29 -2.07
CA VAL A 189 -3.33 -5.62 -3.16
C VAL A 189 -2.04 -6.20 -2.58
N ALA A 190 -1.54 -7.27 -3.16
CA ALA A 190 -0.35 -7.93 -2.68
C ALA A 190 0.73 -7.96 -3.79
N PRO A 191 1.73 -7.08 -3.70
CA PRO A 191 2.86 -7.12 -4.61
C PRO A 191 3.73 -8.35 -4.35
N GLY A 192 4.30 -8.92 -5.41
CA GLY A 192 5.49 -9.72 -5.32
C GLY A 192 6.72 -8.85 -5.05
N THR A 193 7.93 -9.43 -5.13
CA THR A 193 9.16 -8.65 -5.00
C THR A 193 9.18 -7.54 -6.05
N THR A 194 9.16 -6.30 -5.58
CA THR A 194 9.02 -5.10 -6.42
C THR A 194 10.33 -4.32 -6.41
N LEU A 195 10.81 -3.92 -7.57
CA LEU A 195 12.08 -3.20 -7.76
C LEU A 195 11.98 -1.74 -7.28
N THR A 196 11.74 -1.55 -5.99
CA THR A 196 11.88 -0.25 -5.33
C THR A 196 13.35 0.10 -5.15
N PRO A 197 13.72 1.38 -4.94
CA PRO A 197 15.11 1.76 -4.63
C PRO A 197 15.69 0.97 -3.46
N THR A 198 14.92 0.75 -2.40
CA THR A 198 15.33 -0.04 -1.22
C THR A 198 15.62 -1.49 -1.58
N VAL A 199 14.76 -2.14 -2.38
CA VAL A 199 14.94 -3.53 -2.80
C VAL A 199 16.13 -3.66 -3.75
N ARG A 200 16.31 -2.73 -4.68
CA ARG A 200 17.47 -2.71 -5.59
C ARG A 200 18.80 -2.63 -4.84
N ALA A 201 18.84 -1.84 -3.76
CA ALA A 201 20.03 -1.70 -2.93
C ALA A 201 20.34 -2.92 -2.04
N ALA A 202 19.33 -3.75 -1.77
CA ALA A 202 19.44 -4.88 -0.83
C ALA A 202 19.70 -6.24 -1.49
N LEU A 203 19.48 -6.37 -2.81
CA LEU A 203 19.58 -7.65 -3.51
C LEU A 203 20.83 -7.69 -4.41
N SER A 204 21.54 -8.82 -4.40
CA SER A 204 22.63 -9.08 -5.36
C SER A 204 22.09 -9.39 -6.75
N ASP A 205 22.90 -9.14 -7.78
CA ASP A 205 22.53 -9.42 -9.18
C ASP A 205 22.26 -10.92 -9.41
N ASP A 206 23.03 -11.79 -8.76
CA ASP A 206 22.85 -13.25 -8.86
C ASP A 206 21.50 -13.68 -8.26
N TYR A 207 21.12 -13.11 -7.10
CA TYR A 207 19.83 -13.38 -6.50
C TYR A 207 18.67 -12.85 -7.34
N VAL A 208 18.80 -11.64 -7.90
CA VAL A 208 17.81 -11.07 -8.84
C VAL A 208 17.62 -11.96 -10.06
N THR A 209 18.71 -12.44 -10.65
CA THR A 209 18.67 -13.34 -11.80
C THR A 209 17.92 -14.64 -11.46
N ALA A 210 18.30 -15.32 -10.38
CA ALA A 210 17.64 -16.54 -9.94
C ALA A 210 16.15 -16.33 -9.57
N LEU A 211 15.83 -15.16 -9.01
CA LEU A 211 14.44 -14.80 -8.70
C LEU A 211 13.63 -14.60 -9.99
N VAL A 212 14.14 -13.86 -10.97
CA VAL A 212 13.51 -13.64 -12.27
C VAL A 212 13.25 -14.93 -13.01
N GLU A 213 14.21 -15.86 -13.00
CA GLU A 213 14.05 -17.21 -13.59
C GLU A 213 12.92 -18.03 -12.94
N SER A 214 12.63 -17.78 -11.66
CA SER A 214 11.55 -18.43 -10.93
C SER A 214 10.17 -17.81 -11.16
N ILE A 215 10.08 -16.60 -11.73
CA ILE A 215 8.83 -15.87 -11.94
C ILE A 215 8.23 -16.24 -13.30
N PRO A 216 6.95 -16.68 -13.37
CA PRO A 216 6.33 -17.11 -14.63
C PRO A 216 6.37 -16.08 -15.76
N LEU A 217 6.20 -14.79 -15.48
CA LEU A 217 6.32 -13.74 -16.51
C LEU A 217 7.76 -13.28 -16.77
N GLY A 218 8.77 -13.91 -16.16
CA GLY A 218 10.19 -13.66 -16.42
C GLY A 218 10.68 -12.25 -16.06
N ARG A 219 10.01 -11.58 -15.14
CA ARG A 219 10.40 -10.26 -14.64
C ARG A 219 9.91 -10.00 -13.22
N MET A 220 10.61 -9.17 -12.50
CA MET A 220 10.13 -8.65 -11.23
C MET A 220 9.06 -7.55 -11.45
N ASN A 221 8.29 -7.25 -10.42
CA ASN A 221 7.39 -6.10 -10.44
C ASN A 221 8.17 -4.79 -10.44
N GLU A 222 7.65 -3.82 -11.17
CA GLU A 222 7.99 -2.41 -11.00
C GLU A 222 6.90 -1.73 -10.14
N PRO A 223 7.21 -0.63 -9.44
CA PRO A 223 6.21 0.14 -8.68
C PRO A 223 4.97 0.51 -9.49
N ASP A 224 5.15 0.82 -10.77
CA ASP A 224 4.08 1.17 -11.71
C ASP A 224 3.10 0.02 -11.98
N ASP A 225 3.55 -1.24 -11.90
CA ASP A 225 2.64 -2.39 -12.09
C ASP A 225 1.57 -2.42 -11.00
N LEU A 226 1.99 -2.20 -9.75
CA LEU A 226 1.05 -2.15 -8.63
C LEU A 226 0.21 -0.88 -8.66
N ALA A 227 0.79 0.25 -9.02
CA ALA A 227 0.09 1.53 -9.09
C ALA A 227 -1.06 1.49 -10.11
N ARG A 228 -0.87 0.88 -11.27
CA ARG A 228 -1.93 0.66 -12.27
C ARG A 228 -3.06 -0.22 -11.73
N LEU A 229 -2.72 -1.28 -11.00
CA LEU A 229 -3.71 -2.14 -10.36
C LEU A 229 -4.52 -1.37 -9.30
N VAL A 230 -3.85 -0.56 -8.47
CA VAL A 230 -4.52 0.30 -7.47
C VAL A 230 -5.49 1.25 -8.16
N VAL A 231 -5.09 1.94 -9.24
CA VAL A 231 -5.99 2.81 -10.01
C VAL A 231 -7.20 2.05 -10.56
N ALA A 232 -7.00 0.86 -11.12
CA ALA A 232 -8.11 0.04 -11.63
C ALA A 232 -9.10 -0.34 -10.52
N LEU A 233 -8.61 -0.75 -9.34
CA LEU A 233 -9.44 -1.12 -8.20
C LEU A 233 -10.12 0.10 -7.54
N ALA A 234 -9.46 1.26 -7.54
CA ALA A 234 -10.02 2.51 -7.02
C ALA A 234 -11.10 3.11 -7.94
N SER A 235 -11.01 2.85 -9.23
CA SER A 235 -11.90 3.38 -10.27
C SER A 235 -13.24 2.64 -10.36
N ASP A 236 -14.11 3.10 -11.25
CA ASP A 236 -15.37 2.44 -11.58
C ASP A 236 -15.18 1.04 -12.21
N LEU A 237 -13.98 0.73 -12.74
CA LEU A 237 -13.65 -0.63 -13.18
C LEU A 237 -13.66 -1.62 -12.03
N GLY A 238 -13.29 -1.17 -10.83
CA GLY A 238 -13.28 -1.96 -9.61
C GLY A 238 -14.59 -1.98 -8.81
N ARG A 239 -15.66 -1.34 -9.29
CA ARG A 239 -16.91 -1.13 -8.51
C ARG A 239 -17.53 -2.39 -7.93
N GLY A 240 -17.32 -3.54 -8.54
CA GLY A 240 -17.82 -4.84 -8.07
C GLY A 240 -16.85 -5.60 -7.17
N VAL A 241 -15.69 -5.00 -6.83
CA VAL A 241 -14.64 -5.67 -6.06
C VAL A 241 -14.55 -5.08 -4.66
N THR A 242 -14.83 -5.89 -3.65
CA THR A 242 -14.61 -5.58 -2.22
C THR A 242 -14.27 -6.86 -1.46
N GLY A 243 -13.52 -6.77 -0.36
CA GLY A 243 -13.10 -7.90 0.47
C GLY A 243 -12.08 -8.83 -0.21
N GLN A 244 -11.55 -8.48 -1.38
CA GLN A 244 -10.66 -9.34 -2.14
C GLN A 244 -9.19 -8.97 -1.91
N LEU A 245 -8.34 -10.00 -1.93
CA LEU A 245 -6.89 -9.86 -2.08
C LEU A 245 -6.53 -10.10 -3.55
N VAL A 246 -5.92 -9.10 -4.18
CA VAL A 246 -5.45 -9.21 -5.58
C VAL A 246 -3.93 -9.22 -5.61
N LEU A 247 -3.37 -10.35 -6.08
CA LEU A 247 -1.92 -10.51 -6.23
C LEU A 247 -1.44 -9.81 -7.50
N SER A 248 -0.39 -8.99 -7.36
CA SER A 248 0.39 -8.41 -8.45
C SER A 248 1.84 -8.86 -8.29
N ASP A 249 2.16 -10.06 -8.75
CA ASP A 249 3.42 -10.71 -8.48
C ASP A 249 4.02 -11.44 -9.71
N ASN A 250 3.50 -11.16 -10.89
CA ASN A 250 3.90 -11.79 -12.14
C ASN A 250 3.80 -13.33 -12.12
N GLY A 251 2.95 -13.89 -11.24
CA GLY A 251 2.75 -15.32 -11.04
C GLY A 251 3.75 -15.97 -10.06
N ALA A 252 4.56 -15.16 -9.37
CA ALA A 252 5.61 -15.66 -8.47
C ALA A 252 5.10 -16.60 -7.37
N HIS A 253 3.88 -16.38 -6.86
CA HIS A 253 3.29 -17.24 -5.83
C HIS A 253 2.97 -18.66 -6.33
N LEU A 254 2.85 -18.85 -7.64
CA LEU A 254 2.63 -20.18 -8.27
C LEU A 254 3.94 -20.93 -8.53
N ALA A 255 5.07 -20.25 -8.48
CA ALA A 255 6.37 -20.86 -8.76
C ALA A 255 6.75 -21.86 -7.66
N ARG A 256 7.18 -23.08 -8.07
CA ARG A 256 7.52 -24.15 -7.14
C ARG A 256 8.88 -23.95 -6.47
N ASN A 257 9.82 -23.31 -7.17
CA ASN A 257 11.19 -23.10 -6.72
C ASN A 257 11.46 -21.61 -6.57
N ARG A 258 11.51 -21.13 -5.32
CA ARG A 258 11.99 -19.78 -5.01
C ARG A 258 13.45 -19.88 -4.57
N PRO A 259 14.36 -19.04 -5.08
CA PRO A 259 15.74 -19.01 -4.60
C PRO A 259 15.77 -18.71 -3.08
N ARG A 260 16.75 -19.30 -2.39
CA ARG A 260 16.99 -18.98 -0.98
C ARG A 260 17.72 -17.64 -0.91
N PRO A 261 17.34 -16.75 -0.01
CA PRO A 261 18.07 -15.50 0.19
C PRO A 261 19.43 -15.79 0.81
N GLU A 262 20.41 -14.92 0.53
CA GLU A 262 21.82 -15.09 0.92
C GLU A 262 22.05 -15.09 2.44
N TYR A 263 21.07 -14.61 3.22
CA TYR A 263 21.10 -14.58 4.70
C TYR A 263 20.48 -15.83 5.36
N ALA A 264 20.05 -16.82 4.58
CA ALA A 264 19.36 -18.02 5.08
C ALA A 264 20.28 -19.25 5.19
#